data_cd1abc1527b4271683408baf293f6242
#
_entry.id   cd1abc1527b4271683408baf293f6242
#
_cell.length_a   1.000
_cell.length_b   1.000
_cell.length_c   1.000
_cell.angle_alpha   90.00
_cell.angle_beta   90.00
_cell.angle_gamma   90.00
#
_symmetry.space_group_name_H-M   'P 1'
#
loop_
_entity.id
_entity.type
_entity.pdbx_description
1 polymer ?
#
loop_
_entity_poly.entity_id
_entity_poly.type
_entity_poly.pdbx_seq_one_letter_code
_entity_poly.pdbx_strand_id
1 'polypeptide(L)'
;MSLYILDTDHVTLHQHGHTQTIAAVHRHISDGVAITVVTVEEQMRGRLAQIGRPGVNVALAYDQLKATAQYFCDLRVLPFDAAAQHLFQRLRVQNVRISTLDLRIAAIALRQDAVLVTRNMRDFKQVPGLLVEDWST
;
A
#
# COMPACT_ATOMS: atom_id res chain seq x y z
N MET A 1 -18.03 -10.81 1.26
CA MET A 1 -16.75 -10.83 0.52
C MET A 1 -15.86 -9.72 1.02
N SER A 2 -14.59 -10.04 1.24
CA SER A 2 -13.63 -9.07 1.76
C SER A 2 -12.97 -8.30 0.62
N LEU A 3 -12.73 -7.02 0.85
CA LEU A 3 -11.83 -6.23 0.02
C LEU A 3 -10.41 -6.42 0.59
N TYR A 4 -9.43 -6.59 -0.28
CA TYR A 4 -8.02 -6.76 0.09
C TYR A 4 -7.23 -5.54 -0.36
N ILE A 5 -6.43 -4.99 0.55
CA ILE A 5 -5.56 -3.84 0.26
C ILE A 5 -4.12 -4.32 0.30
N LEU A 6 -3.40 -4.16 -0.81
CA LEU A 6 -1.97 -4.44 -0.84
C LEU A 6 -1.21 -3.28 -0.19
N ASP A 7 -0.42 -3.60 0.85
CA ASP A 7 0.55 -2.66 1.39
C ASP A 7 1.67 -2.42 0.38
N THR A 8 2.45 -1.38 0.57
CA THR A 8 3.50 -0.97 -0.37
C THR A 8 4.50 -2.09 -0.68
N ASP A 9 4.86 -2.92 0.33
CA ASP A 9 5.76 -4.05 0.11
C ASP A 9 5.18 -5.08 -0.87
N HIS A 10 3.89 -5.38 -0.77
CA HIS A 10 3.21 -6.29 -1.70
C HIS A 10 2.99 -5.68 -3.08
N VAL A 11 2.78 -4.36 -3.15
CA VAL A 11 2.75 -3.65 -4.44
C VAL A 11 4.10 -3.82 -5.15
N THR A 12 5.19 -3.63 -4.43
CA THR A 12 6.53 -3.82 -4.98
C THR A 12 6.74 -5.26 -5.46
N LEU A 13 6.34 -6.25 -4.67
CA LEU A 13 6.42 -7.66 -5.07
C LEU A 13 5.59 -7.93 -6.34
N HIS A 14 4.39 -7.40 -6.40
CA HIS A 14 3.51 -7.57 -7.55
C HIS A 14 4.10 -6.93 -8.82
N GLN A 15 4.64 -5.70 -8.68
CA GLN A 15 5.31 -5.00 -9.80
C GLN A 15 6.49 -5.79 -10.34
N HIS A 16 7.23 -6.49 -9.47
CA HIS A 16 8.43 -7.26 -9.84
C HIS A 16 8.15 -8.71 -10.23
N GLY A 17 6.89 -9.10 -10.34
CA GLY A 17 6.53 -10.43 -10.82
C GLY A 17 6.69 -11.53 -9.79
N HIS A 18 6.62 -11.24 -8.49
CA HIS A 18 6.74 -12.26 -7.44
C HIS A 18 5.62 -13.29 -7.57
N THR A 19 5.99 -14.57 -7.77
CA THR A 19 5.06 -15.62 -8.19
C THR A 19 3.92 -15.83 -7.19
N GLN A 20 4.22 -15.96 -5.91
CA GLN A 20 3.20 -16.20 -4.88
C GLN A 20 2.24 -15.02 -4.74
N THR A 21 2.78 -13.80 -4.80
CA THR A 21 1.96 -12.58 -4.69
C THR A 21 1.01 -12.46 -5.89
N ILE A 22 1.52 -12.68 -7.11
CA ILE A 22 0.70 -12.61 -8.31
C ILE A 22 -0.40 -13.67 -8.26
N ALA A 23 -0.08 -14.90 -7.86
CA ALA A 23 -1.06 -15.97 -7.74
C ALA A 23 -2.15 -15.63 -6.73
N ALA A 24 -1.78 -15.07 -5.59
CA ALA A 24 -2.73 -14.67 -4.55
C ALA A 24 -3.63 -13.53 -5.01
N VAL A 25 -3.07 -12.51 -5.67
CA VAL A 25 -3.86 -11.41 -6.27
C VAL A 25 -4.88 -11.99 -7.25
N HIS A 26 -4.45 -12.89 -8.10
CA HIS A 26 -5.35 -13.52 -9.09
C HIS A 26 -6.48 -14.29 -8.42
N ARG A 27 -6.18 -15.06 -7.36
CA ARG A 27 -7.20 -15.82 -6.62
C ARG A 27 -8.24 -14.91 -5.97
N HIS A 28 -7.87 -13.73 -5.54
CA HIS A 28 -8.74 -12.81 -4.82
C HIS A 28 -9.31 -11.67 -5.67
N ILE A 29 -9.05 -11.69 -6.97
CA ILE A 29 -9.45 -10.58 -7.85
C ILE A 29 -10.98 -10.36 -7.84
N SER A 30 -11.76 -11.43 -7.76
CA SER A 30 -13.22 -11.34 -7.74
C SER A 30 -13.75 -10.76 -6.42
N ASP A 31 -13.00 -10.89 -5.32
CA ASP A 31 -13.34 -10.29 -4.03
C ASP A 31 -13.03 -8.80 -4.00
N GLY A 32 -12.12 -8.37 -4.82
CA GLY A 32 -11.62 -7.00 -4.90
C GLY A 32 -10.24 -6.86 -4.27
N VAL A 33 -9.30 -6.37 -5.08
CA VAL A 33 -7.94 -6.05 -4.64
C VAL A 33 -7.68 -4.59 -4.98
N ALA A 34 -7.19 -3.85 -4.00
CA ALA A 34 -6.98 -2.42 -4.12
C ALA A 34 -5.65 -2.02 -3.49
N ILE A 35 -5.25 -0.79 -3.72
CA ILE A 35 -4.15 -0.14 -3.01
C ILE A 35 -4.66 1.18 -2.41
N THR A 36 -3.84 1.84 -1.59
CA THR A 36 -4.22 3.13 -1.03
C THR A 36 -3.50 4.26 -1.75
N VAL A 37 -4.07 5.47 -1.65
CA VAL A 37 -3.41 6.68 -2.13
C VAL A 37 -2.08 6.94 -1.39
N VAL A 38 -1.93 6.43 -0.17
CA VAL A 38 -0.67 6.53 0.60
C VAL A 38 0.43 5.72 -0.07
N THR A 39 0.14 4.53 -0.59
CA THR A 39 1.09 3.74 -1.37
C THR A 39 1.50 4.48 -2.65
N VAL A 40 0.56 5.13 -3.32
CA VAL A 40 0.88 5.99 -4.48
C VAL A 40 1.85 7.09 -4.07
N GLU A 41 1.59 7.77 -2.96
CA GLU A 41 2.48 8.81 -2.41
C GLU A 41 3.88 8.26 -2.17
N GLU A 42 4.00 7.13 -1.48
CA GLU A 42 5.29 6.54 -1.15
C GLU A 42 6.12 6.21 -2.40
N GLN A 43 5.51 5.55 -3.37
CA GLN A 43 6.22 5.14 -4.57
C GLN A 43 6.57 6.33 -5.46
N MET A 44 5.67 7.30 -5.62
CA MET A 44 5.95 8.51 -6.39
C MET A 44 7.06 9.34 -5.75
N ARG A 45 7.05 9.48 -4.43
CA ARG A 45 8.12 10.18 -3.70
C ARG A 45 9.46 9.51 -3.94
N GLY A 46 9.52 8.18 -3.90
CA GLY A 46 10.74 7.43 -4.18
C GLY A 46 11.24 7.62 -5.60
N ARG A 47 10.35 7.61 -6.59
CA ARG A 47 10.71 7.83 -8.00
C ARG A 47 11.21 9.26 -8.23
N LEU A 48 10.55 10.26 -7.64
CA LEU A 48 10.98 11.66 -7.76
C LEU A 48 12.35 11.89 -7.10
N ALA A 49 12.57 11.31 -5.92
CA ALA A 49 13.86 11.39 -5.24
C ALA A 49 14.99 10.78 -6.07
N GLN A 50 14.72 9.68 -6.76
CA GLN A 50 15.70 8.98 -7.59
C GLN A 50 16.19 9.85 -8.75
N ILE A 51 15.31 10.63 -9.36
CA ILE A 51 15.66 11.51 -10.48
C ILE A 51 16.73 12.54 -10.07
N GLY A 52 16.66 13.03 -8.82
CA GLY A 52 17.57 14.04 -8.31
C GLY A 52 18.89 13.51 -7.77
N ARG A 53 19.14 12.19 -7.78
CA ARG A 53 20.37 11.64 -7.20
C ARG A 53 21.57 11.87 -8.11
N PRO A 54 22.74 12.21 -7.53
CA PRO A 54 23.98 12.31 -8.32
C PRO A 54 24.31 10.96 -8.98
N GLY A 55 24.74 11.01 -10.24
CA GLY A 55 25.16 9.82 -10.98
C GLY A 55 24.06 8.93 -11.49
N VAL A 56 22.79 9.30 -11.30
CA VAL A 56 21.68 8.50 -11.78
C VAL A 56 21.57 8.58 -13.33
N ASN A 57 21.13 7.49 -13.93
CA ASN A 57 20.72 7.52 -15.32
C ASN A 57 19.33 8.18 -15.39
N VAL A 58 19.30 9.45 -15.81
CA VAL A 58 18.07 10.26 -15.77
C VAL A 58 17.00 9.69 -16.70
N ALA A 59 17.39 9.23 -17.89
CA ALA A 59 16.41 8.63 -18.81
C ALA A 59 15.75 7.40 -18.19
N LEU A 60 16.52 6.52 -17.57
CA LEU A 60 15.99 5.35 -16.89
C LEU A 60 15.09 5.74 -15.72
N ALA A 61 15.48 6.75 -14.94
CA ALA A 61 14.69 7.22 -13.80
C ALA A 61 13.31 7.76 -14.26
N TYR A 62 13.26 8.49 -15.36
CA TYR A 62 11.99 8.95 -15.94
C TYR A 62 11.16 7.81 -16.49
N ASP A 63 11.78 6.80 -17.13
CA ASP A 63 11.07 5.61 -17.58
C ASP A 63 10.40 4.88 -16.40
N GLN A 64 11.10 4.76 -15.28
CA GLN A 64 10.58 4.13 -14.07
C GLN A 64 9.44 4.95 -13.47
N LEU A 65 9.55 6.27 -13.46
CA LEU A 65 8.46 7.14 -13.01
C LEU A 65 7.20 6.92 -13.87
N LYS A 66 7.37 6.91 -15.17
CA LYS A 66 6.27 6.69 -16.12
C LYS A 66 5.63 5.32 -15.92
N ALA A 67 6.44 4.26 -15.77
CA ALA A 67 5.95 2.89 -15.56
C ALA A 67 5.16 2.79 -14.25
N THR A 68 5.63 3.44 -13.18
CA THR A 68 4.96 3.47 -11.90
C THR A 68 3.59 4.17 -12.01
N ALA A 69 3.54 5.32 -12.68
CA ALA A 69 2.29 6.04 -12.90
C ALA A 69 1.28 5.20 -13.71
N GLN A 70 1.74 4.52 -14.75
CA GLN A 70 0.90 3.65 -15.57
C GLN A 70 0.38 2.45 -14.78
N TYR A 71 1.20 1.87 -13.91
CA TYR A 71 0.79 0.77 -13.04
C TYR A 71 -0.42 1.15 -12.18
N PHE A 72 -0.43 2.36 -11.62
CA PHE A 72 -1.53 2.82 -10.78
C PHE A 72 -2.82 3.07 -11.57
N CYS A 73 -2.75 3.32 -12.88
CA CYS A 73 -3.94 3.52 -13.69
C CYS A 73 -4.80 2.25 -13.81
N ASP A 74 -4.20 1.08 -13.64
CA ASP A 74 -4.88 -0.21 -13.76
C ASP A 74 -5.38 -0.75 -12.43
N LEU A 75 -5.21 0.00 -11.34
CA LEU A 75 -5.57 -0.44 -10.00
C LEU A 75 -6.64 0.46 -9.39
N ARG A 76 -7.45 -0.14 -8.51
CA ARG A 76 -8.34 0.63 -7.65
C ARG A 76 -7.52 1.29 -6.55
N VAL A 77 -7.54 2.62 -6.49
CA VAL A 77 -6.83 3.40 -5.47
C VAL A 77 -7.85 3.94 -4.47
N LEU A 78 -7.70 3.56 -3.21
CA LEU A 78 -8.60 3.98 -2.14
C LEU A 78 -8.14 5.32 -1.56
N PRO A 79 -9.07 6.23 -1.28
CA PRO A 79 -8.73 7.56 -0.80
C PRO A 79 -8.40 7.58 0.69
N PHE A 80 -7.67 8.61 1.11
CA PHE A 80 -7.57 8.99 2.51
C PHE A 80 -8.60 10.12 2.75
N ASP A 81 -9.84 9.72 2.98
CA ASP A 81 -10.98 10.64 3.12
C ASP A 81 -11.10 11.15 4.58
N ALA A 82 -12.11 11.98 4.83
CA ALA A 82 -12.34 12.54 6.16
C ALA A 82 -12.58 11.45 7.22
N ALA A 83 -13.27 10.37 6.85
CA ALA A 83 -13.51 9.24 7.76
C ALA A 83 -12.21 8.52 8.10
N ALA A 84 -11.33 8.31 7.11
CA ALA A 84 -10.01 7.72 7.35
C ALA A 84 -9.14 8.63 8.24
N GLN A 85 -9.18 9.94 8.01
CA GLN A 85 -8.47 10.90 8.86
C GLN A 85 -8.93 10.83 10.30
N HIS A 86 -10.23 10.72 10.53
CA HIS A 86 -10.80 10.60 11.87
C HIS A 86 -10.31 9.31 12.56
N LEU A 87 -10.31 8.18 11.85
CA LEU A 87 -9.78 6.92 12.37
C LEU A 87 -8.29 7.01 12.68
N PHE A 88 -7.52 7.67 11.81
CA PHE A 88 -6.10 7.92 12.03
C PHE A 88 -5.86 8.65 13.35
N GLN A 89 -6.63 9.73 13.60
CA GLN A 89 -6.51 10.51 14.83
C GLN A 89 -6.86 9.66 16.05
N ARG A 90 -7.89 8.82 15.96
CA ARG A 90 -8.26 7.91 17.05
C ARG A 90 -7.15 6.89 17.34
N LEU A 91 -6.52 6.33 16.32
CA LEU A 91 -5.40 5.40 16.49
C LEU A 91 -4.21 6.09 17.16
N ARG A 92 -3.95 7.35 16.82
CA ARG A 92 -2.92 8.14 17.49
C ARG A 92 -3.19 8.30 18.98
N VAL A 93 -4.42 8.61 19.34
CA VAL A 93 -4.84 8.75 20.75
C VAL A 93 -4.70 7.42 21.48
N GLN A 94 -4.97 6.30 20.82
CA GLN A 94 -4.81 4.95 21.38
C GLN A 94 -3.34 4.51 21.50
N ASN A 95 -2.42 5.40 21.11
CA ASN A 95 -0.98 5.16 21.24
C ASN A 95 -0.46 3.97 20.43
N VAL A 96 -1.02 3.76 19.25
CA VAL A 96 -0.52 2.78 18.29
C VAL A 96 0.80 3.30 17.72
N ARG A 97 1.90 2.55 17.95
CA ARG A 97 3.26 3.01 17.64
C ARG A 97 3.80 2.38 16.37
N ILE A 98 3.30 2.85 15.24
CA ILE A 98 3.81 2.51 13.92
C ILE A 98 4.07 3.81 13.16
N SER A 99 4.74 3.72 12.01
CA SER A 99 5.04 4.93 11.23
C SER A 99 3.77 5.67 10.83
N THR A 100 3.89 6.97 10.59
CA THR A 100 2.75 7.80 10.19
C THR A 100 2.10 7.29 8.90
N LEU A 101 2.91 6.90 7.90
CA LEU A 101 2.37 6.39 6.63
C LEU A 101 1.65 5.06 6.83
N ASP A 102 2.24 4.14 7.60
CA ASP A 102 1.59 2.86 7.93
C ASP A 102 0.27 3.07 8.69
N LEU A 103 0.26 4.04 9.61
CA LEU A 103 -0.95 4.36 10.36
C LEU A 103 -2.05 4.90 9.45
N ARG A 104 -1.70 5.70 8.45
CA ARG A 104 -2.64 6.18 7.43
C ARG A 104 -3.19 5.05 6.59
N ILE A 105 -2.34 4.11 6.18
CA ILE A 105 -2.77 2.91 5.44
C ILE A 105 -3.75 2.09 6.29
N ALA A 106 -3.42 1.87 7.57
CA ALA A 106 -4.29 1.15 8.50
C ALA A 106 -5.65 1.84 8.64
N ALA A 107 -5.67 3.17 8.73
CA ALA A 107 -6.91 3.93 8.83
C ALA A 107 -7.79 3.75 7.59
N ILE A 108 -7.20 3.74 6.39
CA ILE A 108 -7.94 3.48 5.15
C ILE A 108 -8.51 2.06 5.18
N ALA A 109 -7.72 1.07 5.59
CA ALA A 109 -8.17 -0.32 5.65
C ALA A 109 -9.36 -0.48 6.61
N LEU A 110 -9.29 0.13 7.79
CA LEU A 110 -10.39 0.12 8.76
C LEU A 110 -11.63 0.82 8.19
N ARG A 111 -11.44 1.95 7.53
CA ARG A 111 -12.55 2.71 6.91
C ARG A 111 -13.30 1.87 5.87
N GLN A 112 -12.58 1.04 5.14
CA GLN A 112 -13.12 0.19 4.08
C GLN A 112 -13.56 -1.19 4.57
N ASP A 113 -13.35 -1.49 5.84
CA ASP A 113 -13.57 -2.83 6.40
C ASP A 113 -12.83 -3.89 5.58
N ALA A 114 -11.59 -3.60 5.23
CA ALA A 114 -10.77 -4.41 4.34
C ALA A 114 -9.70 -5.18 5.10
N VAL A 115 -9.20 -6.25 4.46
CA VAL A 115 -8.03 -6.99 4.93
C VAL A 115 -6.77 -6.32 4.36
N LEU A 116 -5.82 -5.99 5.21
CA LEU A 116 -4.52 -5.45 4.78
C LEU A 116 -3.56 -6.60 4.49
N VAL A 117 -3.00 -6.59 3.29
CA VAL A 117 -2.04 -7.60 2.84
C VAL A 117 -0.65 -7.01 2.95
N THR A 118 0.14 -7.53 3.90
CA THR A 118 1.44 -6.94 4.27
C THR A 118 2.40 -8.01 4.77
N ARG A 119 3.70 -7.76 4.61
CA ARG A 119 4.75 -8.56 5.27
C ARG A 119 5.03 -8.04 6.67
N ASN A 120 4.63 -6.81 6.97
CA ASN A 120 4.87 -6.16 8.26
C ASN A 120 3.79 -6.53 9.28
N MET A 121 3.65 -7.81 9.54
CA MET A 121 2.63 -8.33 10.47
C MET A 121 2.82 -7.78 11.89
N ARG A 122 4.08 -7.64 12.31
CA ARG A 122 4.43 -7.16 13.64
C ARG A 122 3.79 -5.81 13.96
N ASP A 123 3.95 -4.85 13.07
CA ASP A 123 3.44 -3.49 13.29
C ASP A 123 1.92 -3.44 13.14
N PHE A 124 1.38 -3.99 12.07
CA PHE A 124 -0.04 -3.87 11.80
C PHE A 124 -0.92 -4.68 12.74
N LYS A 125 -0.40 -5.73 13.38
CA LYS A 125 -1.14 -6.46 14.43
C LYS A 125 -1.40 -5.60 15.66
N GLN A 126 -0.68 -4.50 15.84
CA GLN A 126 -0.93 -3.56 16.93
C GLN A 126 -2.20 -2.73 16.72
N VAL A 127 -2.74 -2.70 15.51
CA VAL A 127 -3.91 -1.88 15.17
C VAL A 127 -5.19 -2.64 15.55
N PRO A 128 -5.97 -2.12 16.51
CA PRO A 128 -7.20 -2.82 16.93
C PRO A 128 -8.20 -2.95 15.79
N GLY A 129 -8.72 -4.15 15.60
CA GLY A 129 -9.76 -4.43 14.62
C GLY A 129 -9.27 -4.62 13.18
N LEU A 130 -7.96 -4.46 12.93
CA LEU A 130 -7.42 -4.63 11.60
C LEU A 130 -7.11 -6.10 11.31
N LEU A 131 -7.65 -6.62 10.22
CA LEU A 131 -7.32 -7.95 9.71
C LEU A 131 -6.12 -7.84 8.78
N VAL A 132 -5.15 -8.74 8.94
CA VAL A 132 -3.92 -8.73 8.15
C VAL A 132 -3.61 -10.12 7.61
N GLU A 133 -3.07 -10.16 6.39
CA GLU A 133 -2.59 -11.38 5.73
C GLU A 133 -1.25 -11.10 5.05
N ASP A 134 -0.48 -12.16 4.84
CA ASP A 134 0.77 -12.10 4.06
C ASP A 134 0.63 -13.03 2.86
N TRP A 135 0.76 -12.49 1.65
CA TRP A 135 0.67 -13.23 0.39
C TRP A 135 2.04 -13.50 -0.24
N SER A 136 3.12 -13.24 0.49
CA SER A 136 4.48 -13.39 -0.04
C SER A 136 5.05 -14.81 0.11
N THR A 137 4.35 -15.67 0.81
CA THR A 137 4.78 -17.06 1.03
C THR A 137 3.78 -18.09 0.54
#